data_1c35b810f28308debfe6ce1951cc6096
#
_entry.id   1c35b810f28308debfe6ce1951cc6096
#
_cell.length_a   1.000
_cell.length_b   1.000
_cell.length_c   1.000
_cell.angle_alpha   90.00
_cell.angle_beta   90.00
_cell.angle_gamma   90.00
#
_symmetry.space_group_name_H-M   'P 1'
#
loop_
_entity.id
_entity.type
_entity.pdbx_description
1 polymer ?
#
loop_
_entity_poly.entity_id
_entity_poly.type
_entity_poly.pdbx_seq_one_letter_code
_entity_poly.pdbx_strand_id
1 'polypeptide(L)'
;HEKLIPAKNYHNSLHHLSHAACALYQTDYQEALIISFDGGGNDGFFNIYLTKDRDNIQLLEKYNLDLGFPYMSFGDYLSDIRKEPALNIGNLVYSGKIMGLCSYGNVNKKWLPYFENYYRRKPDGLNYKEYLNDLSNETGLIFDINNRLTGQTAWDLSATSQEAFENVFMEMAQPFLDKYPNIPL
;
A
#
# COMPACT_ATOMS: atom_id res chain seq x y z
N HIS A 1 -8.01 -7.06 26.40
CA HIS A 1 -8.47 -5.67 26.53
C HIS A 1 -9.58 -5.51 27.58
N GLU A 2 -10.54 -6.44 27.67
CA GLU A 2 -11.67 -6.42 28.64
C GLU A 2 -11.23 -6.31 30.11
N LYS A 3 -10.04 -6.83 30.45
CA LYS A 3 -9.46 -6.71 31.80
C LYS A 3 -8.84 -5.36 32.12
N LEU A 4 -8.54 -4.56 31.07
CA LEU A 4 -7.84 -3.27 31.21
C LEU A 4 -8.80 -2.08 31.16
N ILE A 5 -9.93 -2.23 30.49
CA ILE A 5 -10.92 -1.17 30.31
C ILE A 5 -12.29 -1.69 30.76
N PRO A 6 -12.76 -1.30 31.96
CA PRO A 6 -14.09 -1.71 32.43
C PRO A 6 -15.19 -1.00 31.65
N ALA A 7 -15.75 -1.69 30.66
CA ALA A 7 -16.90 -1.23 29.90
C ALA A 7 -18.03 -2.25 29.95
N LYS A 8 -19.28 -1.80 29.90
CA LYS A 8 -20.46 -2.69 29.91
C LYS A 8 -20.60 -3.44 28.58
N ASN A 9 -20.23 -2.78 27.47
CA ASN A 9 -20.34 -3.32 26.12
C ASN A 9 -19.06 -3.04 25.35
N TYR A 10 -18.65 -3.98 24.51
CA TYR A 10 -17.55 -3.86 23.58
C TYR A 10 -18.10 -4.06 22.17
N HIS A 11 -17.77 -3.13 21.26
CA HIS A 11 -18.13 -3.22 19.87
C HIS A 11 -16.86 -3.28 19.02
N ASN A 12 -16.75 -4.28 18.18
CA ASN A 12 -15.70 -4.37 17.18
C ASN A 12 -16.22 -3.74 15.88
N SER A 13 -15.57 -2.69 15.41
CA SER A 13 -15.79 -2.15 14.07
C SER A 13 -14.86 -2.82 13.07
N LEU A 14 -15.28 -2.87 11.81
CA LEU A 14 -14.45 -3.26 10.70
C LEU A 14 -13.50 -2.10 10.36
N HIS A 15 -12.21 -2.41 10.20
CA HIS A 15 -11.15 -1.42 10.05
C HIS A 15 -11.33 -0.56 8.79
N HIS A 16 -11.36 -1.20 7.62
CA HIS A 16 -11.54 -0.50 6.35
C HIS A 16 -12.93 0.12 6.19
N LEU A 17 -13.97 -0.50 6.76
CA LEU A 17 -15.30 0.11 6.79
C LEU A 17 -15.29 1.40 7.64
N SER A 18 -14.51 1.43 8.72
CA SER A 18 -14.35 2.65 9.54
C SER A 18 -13.62 3.75 8.77
N HIS A 19 -12.59 3.41 7.99
CA HIS A 19 -11.93 4.35 7.08
C HIS A 19 -12.89 4.88 6.02
N ALA A 20 -13.68 4.00 5.39
CA ALA A 20 -14.66 4.37 4.38
C ALA A 20 -15.73 5.32 4.95
N ALA A 21 -16.25 5.01 6.13
CA ALA A 21 -17.21 5.88 6.82
C ALA A 21 -16.58 7.23 7.19
N CYS A 22 -15.36 7.23 7.71
CA CYS A 22 -14.64 8.47 8.05
C CYS A 22 -14.45 9.36 6.82
N ALA A 23 -14.02 8.79 5.69
CA ALA A 23 -13.85 9.54 4.44
C ALA A 23 -15.18 10.11 3.95
N LEU A 24 -16.23 9.29 3.89
CA LEU A 24 -17.56 9.71 3.42
C LEU A 24 -18.14 10.84 4.27
N TYR A 25 -18.10 10.71 5.59
CA TYR A 25 -18.70 11.69 6.49
C TYR A 25 -17.93 13.02 6.59
N GLN A 26 -16.71 13.08 6.06
CA GLN A 26 -15.95 14.33 5.88
C GLN A 26 -16.31 15.08 4.58
N THR A 27 -17.16 14.52 3.73
CA THR A 27 -17.64 15.12 2.49
C THR A 27 -19.14 15.38 2.54
N ASP A 28 -19.67 16.14 1.59
CA ASP A 28 -21.11 16.32 1.40
C ASP A 28 -21.73 15.35 0.39
N TYR A 29 -20.97 14.38 -0.09
CA TYR A 29 -21.46 13.40 -1.06
C TYR A 29 -22.55 12.51 -0.46
N GLN A 30 -23.65 12.33 -1.20
CA GLN A 30 -24.72 11.38 -0.85
C GLN A 30 -24.42 9.99 -1.38
N GLU A 31 -23.75 9.93 -2.52
CA GLU A 31 -23.26 8.70 -3.14
C GLU A 31 -21.76 8.81 -3.39
N ALA A 32 -21.02 7.71 -3.23
CA ALA A 32 -19.60 7.64 -3.49
C ALA A 32 -19.13 6.21 -3.75
N LEU A 33 -18.15 6.07 -4.62
CA LEU A 33 -17.29 4.90 -4.69
C LEU A 33 -16.11 5.17 -3.74
N ILE A 34 -15.83 4.24 -2.83
CA ILE A 34 -14.80 4.46 -1.80
C ILE A 34 -13.78 3.34 -1.89
N ILE A 35 -12.50 3.71 -2.00
CA ILE A 35 -11.38 2.77 -1.96
C ILE A 35 -10.64 2.98 -0.63
N SER A 36 -10.55 1.91 0.16
CA SER A 36 -9.82 1.91 1.42
C SER A 36 -8.73 0.86 1.38
N PHE A 37 -7.47 1.28 1.53
CA PHE A 37 -6.34 0.35 1.59
C PHE A 37 -5.27 0.86 2.55
N ASP A 38 -4.65 -0.07 3.26
CA ASP A 38 -3.50 0.16 4.15
C ASP A 38 -2.77 -1.15 4.48
N GLY A 39 -1.94 -1.15 5.52
CA GLY A 39 -1.18 -2.31 5.97
C GLY A 39 -2.00 -3.47 6.57
N GLY A 40 -3.34 -3.35 6.58
CA GLY A 40 -4.25 -4.41 6.96
C GLY A 40 -5.07 -4.14 8.22
N GLY A 41 -6.23 -4.76 8.26
CA GLY A 41 -7.18 -4.71 9.36
C GLY A 41 -7.92 -6.04 9.54
N ASN A 42 -8.88 -6.07 10.46
CA ASN A 42 -9.70 -7.25 10.70
C ASN A 42 -10.64 -7.60 9.54
N ASP A 43 -10.78 -6.71 8.56
CA ASP A 43 -11.59 -6.88 7.34
C ASP A 43 -10.78 -6.83 6.04
N GLY A 44 -9.45 -6.91 6.09
CA GLY A 44 -8.58 -7.07 4.91
C GLY A 44 -7.51 -6.01 4.77
N PHE A 45 -7.06 -5.78 3.53
CA PHE A 45 -5.98 -4.88 3.15
C PHE A 45 -6.40 -3.83 2.13
N PHE A 46 -7.28 -4.22 1.19
CA PHE A 46 -7.75 -3.36 0.11
C PHE A 46 -9.23 -3.67 -0.14
N ASN A 47 -10.08 -2.74 0.18
CA ASN A 47 -11.52 -2.89 0.07
C ASN A 47 -12.12 -1.78 -0.78
N ILE A 48 -13.10 -2.15 -1.61
CA ILE A 48 -13.86 -1.21 -2.45
C ILE A 48 -15.31 -1.22 -1.97
N TYR A 49 -15.84 -0.04 -1.69
CA TYR A 49 -17.20 0.16 -1.21
C TYR A 49 -17.98 1.09 -2.15
N LEU A 50 -19.29 0.95 -2.12
CA LEU A 50 -20.23 1.85 -2.76
C LEU A 50 -21.24 2.32 -1.72
N THR A 51 -21.56 3.60 -1.73
CA THR A 51 -22.74 4.12 -1.06
C THR A 51 -23.61 4.89 -2.04
N LYS A 52 -24.94 4.84 -1.83
CA LYS A 52 -25.92 5.61 -2.62
C LYS A 52 -26.79 6.52 -1.73
N ASP A 53 -26.64 6.46 -0.42
CA ASP A 53 -27.50 7.15 0.54
C ASP A 53 -26.80 7.51 1.87
N ARG A 54 -25.50 7.58 1.94
CA ARG A 54 -24.68 7.83 3.15
C ARG A 54 -24.87 6.86 4.31
N ASP A 55 -26.06 6.30 4.48
CA ASP A 55 -26.40 5.46 5.64
C ASP A 55 -25.99 4.00 5.42
N ASN A 56 -25.77 3.59 4.16
CA ASN A 56 -25.45 2.23 3.80
C ASN A 56 -24.20 2.15 2.92
N ILE A 57 -23.08 1.84 3.54
CA ILE A 57 -21.80 1.62 2.86
C ILE A 57 -21.67 0.13 2.53
N GLN A 58 -21.86 -0.24 1.27
CA GLN A 58 -21.83 -1.61 0.80
C GLN A 58 -20.43 -1.99 0.33
N LEU A 59 -19.88 -3.10 0.86
CA LEU A 59 -18.66 -3.70 0.31
C LEU A 59 -18.96 -4.30 -1.07
N LEU A 60 -18.22 -3.87 -2.09
CA LEU A 60 -18.28 -4.42 -3.45
C LEU A 60 -17.25 -5.51 -3.67
N GLU A 61 -16.01 -5.26 -3.22
CA GLU A 61 -14.90 -6.19 -3.41
C GLU A 61 -13.88 -6.05 -2.29
N LYS A 62 -13.19 -7.15 -2.03
CA LYS A 62 -12.12 -7.24 -1.04
C LYS A 62 -10.94 -8.00 -1.64
N TYR A 63 -9.81 -7.31 -1.76
CA TYR A 63 -8.57 -7.92 -2.18
C TYR A 63 -7.69 -8.23 -0.96
N ASN A 64 -7.18 -9.45 -0.90
CA ASN A 64 -6.18 -9.83 0.10
C ASN A 64 -4.79 -9.47 -0.43
N LEU A 65 -4.53 -8.18 -0.58
CA LEU A 65 -3.31 -7.64 -1.16
C LEU A 65 -2.88 -6.40 -0.39
N ASP A 66 -1.73 -6.49 0.25
CA ASP A 66 -1.06 -5.37 0.91
C ASP A 66 -0.14 -4.67 -0.10
N LEU A 67 -0.46 -3.43 -0.44
CA LEU A 67 0.40 -2.60 -1.29
C LEU A 67 1.34 -1.70 -0.46
N GLY A 68 0.95 -1.38 0.75
CA GLY A 68 1.65 -0.41 1.59
C GLY A 68 2.96 -0.94 2.15
N PHE A 69 2.94 -2.12 2.76
CA PHE A 69 4.13 -2.69 3.39
C PHE A 69 5.23 -3.04 2.37
N PRO A 70 4.94 -3.70 1.23
CA PRO A 70 5.93 -3.92 0.17
C PRO A 70 6.57 -2.63 -0.31
N TYR A 71 5.78 -1.58 -0.54
CA TYR A 71 6.28 -0.27 -0.95
C TYR A 71 7.23 0.32 0.09
N MET A 72 6.79 0.37 1.35
CA MET A 72 7.57 0.92 2.46
C MET A 72 8.88 0.16 2.69
N SER A 73 8.89 -1.17 2.47
CA SER A 73 10.04 -2.04 2.76
C SER A 73 11.30 -1.67 1.98
N PHE A 74 11.17 -1.08 0.80
CA PHE A 74 12.32 -0.62 0.01
C PHE A 74 13.14 0.45 0.74
N GLY A 75 12.53 1.23 1.63
CA GLY A 75 13.22 2.27 2.38
C GLY A 75 14.39 1.79 3.23
N ASP A 76 14.38 0.53 3.66
CA ASP A 76 15.48 -0.08 4.41
C ASP A 76 16.76 -0.24 3.57
N TYR A 77 16.62 -0.31 2.24
CA TYR A 77 17.68 -0.60 1.29
C TYR A 77 18.16 0.64 0.52
N LEU A 78 17.61 1.82 0.83
CA LEU A 78 17.92 3.08 0.15
C LEU A 78 18.67 4.01 1.10
N SER A 79 19.91 4.38 0.74
CA SER A 79 20.79 5.23 1.58
C SER A 79 20.22 6.63 1.80
N ASP A 80 19.49 7.16 0.80
CA ASP A 80 18.89 8.50 0.87
C ASP A 80 17.71 8.55 1.86
N ILE A 81 17.12 7.41 2.17
CA ILE A 81 15.91 7.29 3.01
C ILE A 81 16.27 6.91 4.44
N ARG A 82 17.02 5.81 4.59
CA ARG A 82 17.39 5.31 5.90
C ARG A 82 18.67 5.99 6.41
N LYS A 83 18.53 6.70 7.51
CA LYS A 83 19.67 7.25 8.26
C LYS A 83 19.91 6.40 9.51
N GLU A 84 21.18 6.21 9.87
CA GLU A 84 21.55 5.53 11.12
C GLU A 84 21.48 6.51 12.31
N PRO A 85 21.12 6.03 13.53
CA PRO A 85 20.63 4.68 13.81
C PRO A 85 19.23 4.46 13.27
N ALA A 86 18.93 3.22 12.83
CA ALA A 86 17.60 2.87 12.41
C ALA A 86 16.65 2.91 13.61
N LEU A 87 15.59 3.67 13.50
CA LEU A 87 14.47 3.59 14.43
C LEU A 87 13.78 2.24 14.21
N ASN A 88 13.67 1.42 15.27
CA ASN A 88 13.10 0.08 15.23
C ASN A 88 11.57 0.04 15.07
N ILE A 89 10.97 1.11 14.63
CA ILE A 89 9.53 1.19 14.41
C ILE A 89 9.32 1.15 12.90
N GLY A 90 8.48 0.26 12.41
CA GLY A 90 8.09 0.17 11.01
C GLY A 90 7.93 1.58 10.45
N ASN A 91 8.78 1.90 9.50
CA ASN A 91 9.05 3.29 9.19
C ASN A 91 8.03 3.83 8.18
N LEU A 92 6.80 4.10 8.63
CA LEU A 92 5.74 4.71 7.84
C LEU A 92 6.21 5.95 7.06
N VAL A 93 7.20 6.67 7.61
CA VAL A 93 7.85 7.81 6.93
C VAL A 93 8.60 7.43 5.65
N TYR A 94 8.96 6.15 5.46
CA TYR A 94 9.67 5.73 4.25
C TYR A 94 8.83 5.87 2.99
N SER A 95 7.54 5.57 3.05
CA SER A 95 6.65 5.69 1.90
C SER A 95 6.69 7.09 1.29
N GLY A 96 6.51 8.13 2.09
CA GLY A 96 6.58 9.52 1.61
C GLY A 96 7.96 9.92 1.07
N LYS A 97 9.04 9.36 1.64
CA LYS A 97 10.40 9.62 1.15
C LYS A 97 10.68 8.90 -0.17
N ILE A 98 10.20 7.66 -0.34
CA ILE A 98 10.29 6.92 -1.61
C ILE A 98 9.53 7.65 -2.71
N MET A 99 8.30 8.13 -2.42
CA MET A 99 7.53 8.97 -3.33
C MET A 99 8.29 10.24 -3.74
N GLY A 100 8.95 10.91 -2.79
CA GLY A 100 9.79 12.06 -3.11
C GLY A 100 11.01 11.69 -3.97
N LEU A 101 11.63 10.54 -3.68
CA LEU A 101 12.82 10.08 -4.37
C LEU A 101 12.53 9.63 -5.81
N CYS A 102 11.34 9.11 -6.10
CA CYS A 102 10.95 8.66 -7.44
C CYS A 102 11.01 9.77 -8.50
N SER A 103 10.86 11.04 -8.10
CA SER A 103 10.95 12.20 -9.01
C SER A 103 12.34 12.44 -9.59
N TYR A 104 13.37 11.84 -9.03
CA TYR A 104 14.76 11.92 -9.51
C TYR A 104 15.17 10.74 -10.39
N GLY A 105 14.38 9.68 -10.42
CA GLY A 105 14.65 8.45 -11.14
C GLY A 105 13.92 8.34 -12.47
N ASN A 106 14.27 7.29 -13.21
CA ASN A 106 13.57 6.89 -14.41
C ASN A 106 13.03 5.48 -14.23
N VAL A 107 11.81 5.23 -14.72
CA VAL A 107 11.22 3.88 -14.71
C VAL A 107 12.07 2.92 -15.53
N ASN A 108 12.62 1.91 -14.90
CA ASN A 108 13.34 0.86 -15.59
C ASN A 108 12.35 -0.19 -16.11
N LYS A 109 12.05 -0.13 -17.41
CA LYS A 109 11.07 -1.02 -18.06
C LYS A 109 11.45 -2.50 -18.00
N LYS A 110 12.73 -2.85 -17.78
CA LYS A 110 13.17 -4.24 -17.60
C LYS A 110 12.82 -4.75 -16.19
N TRP A 111 12.83 -3.88 -15.20
CA TRP A 111 12.49 -4.23 -13.81
C TRP A 111 10.98 -4.20 -13.56
N LEU A 112 10.24 -3.35 -14.26
CA LEU A 112 8.84 -3.06 -14.01
C LEU A 112 7.97 -4.33 -13.87
N PRO A 113 8.00 -5.33 -14.76
CA PRO A 113 7.17 -6.53 -14.61
C PRO A 113 7.45 -7.32 -13.33
N TYR A 114 8.69 -7.32 -12.86
CA TYR A 114 9.09 -8.02 -11.62
C TYR A 114 8.63 -7.28 -10.37
N PHE A 115 8.67 -5.93 -10.40
CA PHE A 115 8.11 -5.09 -9.35
C PHE A 115 6.58 -5.21 -9.27
N GLU A 116 5.89 -5.21 -10.39
CA GLU A 116 4.44 -5.46 -10.42
C GLU A 116 4.12 -6.84 -9.84
N ASN A 117 4.88 -7.86 -10.20
CA ASN A 117 4.72 -9.21 -9.66
C ASN A 117 4.98 -9.26 -8.15
N TYR A 118 5.96 -8.50 -7.67
CA TYR A 118 6.24 -8.34 -6.25
C TYR A 118 5.02 -7.76 -5.50
N TYR A 119 4.35 -6.75 -6.05
CA TYR A 119 3.16 -6.15 -5.46
C TYR A 119 1.92 -7.05 -5.53
N ARG A 120 1.78 -7.91 -6.55
CA ARG A 120 0.64 -8.86 -6.66
C ARG A 120 0.72 -10.05 -5.71
N ARG A 121 1.82 -10.18 -4.97
CA ARG A 121 1.98 -11.29 -4.01
C ARG A 121 1.10 -11.05 -2.78
N LYS A 122 0.43 -12.11 -2.31
CA LYS A 122 -0.38 -12.04 -1.10
C LYS A 122 0.51 -11.82 0.12
N PRO A 123 0.06 -11.03 1.10
CA PRO A 123 0.77 -10.91 2.36
C PRO A 123 0.70 -12.24 3.12
N ASP A 124 1.74 -13.02 3.09
CA ASP A 124 1.89 -14.24 3.89
C ASP A 124 2.77 -14.03 5.13
N GLY A 125 2.63 -12.86 5.69
CA GLY A 125 2.98 -12.47 7.06
C GLY A 125 4.46 -12.37 7.40
N LEU A 126 5.41 -13.04 6.72
CA LEU A 126 6.81 -13.08 7.14
C LEU A 126 7.83 -13.24 6.01
N ASN A 127 7.42 -13.46 4.76
CA ASN A 127 8.33 -13.86 3.69
C ASN A 127 8.78 -12.73 2.76
N TYR A 128 8.71 -11.46 3.19
CA TYR A 128 9.22 -10.35 2.38
C TYR A 128 10.69 -10.51 1.97
N LYS A 129 11.50 -11.19 2.79
CA LYS A 129 12.89 -11.49 2.43
C LYS A 129 13.00 -12.44 1.24
N GLU A 130 12.14 -13.45 1.16
CA GLU A 130 12.09 -14.35 -0.01
C GLU A 130 11.66 -13.59 -1.25
N TYR A 131 10.63 -12.76 -1.15
CA TYR A 131 10.17 -11.94 -2.27
C TYR A 131 11.21 -10.94 -2.74
N LEU A 132 11.98 -10.34 -1.82
CA LEU A 132 13.10 -9.47 -2.17
C LEU A 132 14.27 -10.25 -2.80
N ASN A 133 14.52 -11.50 -2.37
CA ASN A 133 15.52 -12.37 -3.00
C ASN A 133 15.10 -12.72 -4.44
N ASP A 134 13.83 -13.04 -4.68
CA ASP A 134 13.33 -13.29 -6.02
C ASP A 134 13.47 -12.03 -6.89
N LEU A 135 13.08 -10.87 -6.37
CA LEU A 135 13.22 -9.60 -7.06
C LEU A 135 14.70 -9.28 -7.36
N SER A 136 15.60 -9.59 -6.42
CA SER A 136 17.05 -9.46 -6.59
C SER A 136 17.57 -10.34 -7.74
N ASN A 137 17.16 -11.60 -7.78
CA ASN A 137 17.55 -12.54 -8.82
C ASN A 137 17.12 -12.09 -10.23
N GLU A 138 15.91 -11.53 -10.33
CA GLU A 138 15.32 -11.13 -11.61
C GLU A 138 15.82 -9.76 -12.10
N THR A 139 16.13 -8.85 -11.17
CA THR A 139 16.52 -7.47 -11.52
C THR A 139 18.02 -7.22 -11.48
N GLY A 140 18.78 -8.07 -10.79
CA GLY A 140 20.18 -7.86 -10.47
C GLY A 140 20.43 -6.83 -9.36
N LEU A 141 19.36 -6.30 -8.73
CA LEU A 141 19.46 -5.42 -7.58
C LEU A 141 19.87 -6.21 -6.33
N ILE A 142 20.73 -5.63 -5.50
CA ILE A 142 21.15 -6.26 -4.24
C ILE A 142 20.48 -5.52 -3.09
N PHE A 143 19.57 -6.20 -2.40
CA PHE A 143 18.88 -5.67 -1.22
C PHE A 143 19.66 -6.03 0.04
N ASP A 144 20.70 -5.24 0.35
CA ASP A 144 21.53 -5.39 1.54
C ASP A 144 21.41 -4.15 2.43
N ILE A 145 20.99 -4.36 3.67
CA ILE A 145 20.80 -3.29 4.66
C ILE A 145 22.13 -2.62 5.07
N ASN A 146 23.26 -3.33 4.92
CA ASN A 146 24.59 -2.82 5.24
C ASN A 146 25.30 -2.21 4.01
N ASN A 147 24.85 -2.56 2.81
CA ASN A 147 25.38 -2.01 1.54
C ASN A 147 24.21 -1.54 0.68
N ARG A 148 23.63 -0.40 1.07
CA ARG A 148 22.41 0.14 0.48
C ARG A 148 22.61 0.71 -0.90
N LEU A 149 21.57 0.67 -1.68
CA LEU A 149 21.51 1.30 -3.01
C LEU A 149 21.64 2.82 -2.88
N THR A 150 22.38 3.43 -3.80
CA THR A 150 22.69 4.86 -3.83
C THR A 150 22.52 5.45 -5.23
N GLY A 151 22.37 6.77 -5.31
CA GLY A 151 22.38 7.54 -6.55
C GLY A 151 21.33 7.05 -7.54
N GLN A 152 21.68 7.02 -8.83
CA GLN A 152 20.73 6.72 -9.91
C GLN A 152 20.02 5.38 -9.75
N THR A 153 20.70 4.34 -9.29
CA THR A 153 20.08 3.03 -9.05
C THR A 153 18.98 3.10 -7.98
N ALA A 154 19.22 3.84 -6.90
CA ALA A 154 18.22 4.04 -5.85
C ALA A 154 17.03 4.86 -6.35
N TRP A 155 17.27 5.86 -7.16
CA TRP A 155 16.23 6.71 -7.73
C TRP A 155 15.39 5.96 -8.77
N ASP A 156 16.04 5.20 -9.66
CA ASP A 156 15.35 4.36 -10.66
C ASP A 156 14.54 3.23 -10.02
N LEU A 157 15.04 2.63 -8.92
CA LEU A 157 14.27 1.69 -8.13
C LEU A 157 13.01 2.37 -7.59
N SER A 158 13.15 3.57 -6.99
CA SER A 158 12.01 4.29 -6.42
C SER A 158 10.98 4.65 -7.49
N ALA A 159 11.42 5.13 -8.67
CA ALA A 159 10.54 5.44 -9.80
C ALA A 159 9.84 4.18 -10.35
N THR A 160 10.58 3.07 -10.48
CA THR A 160 10.02 1.81 -10.98
C THR A 160 9.04 1.19 -9.97
N SER A 161 9.35 1.28 -8.69
CA SER A 161 8.47 0.84 -7.62
C SER A 161 7.16 1.63 -7.57
N GLN A 162 7.24 2.95 -7.76
CA GLN A 162 6.06 3.82 -7.82
C GLN A 162 5.15 3.45 -9.01
N GLU A 163 5.71 3.33 -10.21
CA GLU A 163 4.97 2.94 -11.41
C GLU A 163 4.32 1.57 -11.25
N ALA A 164 5.04 0.59 -10.70
CA ALA A 164 4.51 -0.75 -10.45
C ALA A 164 3.35 -0.73 -9.44
N PHE A 165 3.50 0.05 -8.37
CA PHE A 165 2.45 0.25 -7.38
C PHE A 165 1.19 0.84 -8.02
N GLU A 166 1.33 1.91 -8.82
CA GLU A 166 0.23 2.56 -9.51
C GLU A 166 -0.47 1.62 -10.48
N ASN A 167 0.29 0.85 -11.28
CA ASN A 167 -0.27 -0.12 -12.22
C ASN A 167 -1.10 -1.18 -11.50
N VAL A 168 -0.58 -1.77 -10.42
CA VAL A 168 -1.29 -2.81 -9.66
C VAL A 168 -2.50 -2.22 -8.92
N PHE A 169 -2.39 -0.99 -8.39
CA PHE A 169 -3.54 -0.29 -7.81
C PHE A 169 -4.64 -0.07 -8.84
N MET A 170 -4.30 0.43 -10.03
CA MET A 170 -5.27 0.68 -11.10
C MET A 170 -5.88 -0.60 -11.65
N GLU A 171 -5.12 -1.69 -11.72
CA GLU A 171 -5.65 -3.01 -12.10
C GLU A 171 -6.83 -3.43 -11.20
N MET A 172 -6.79 -3.11 -9.92
CA MET A 172 -7.87 -3.41 -8.98
C MET A 172 -8.98 -2.36 -8.99
N ALA A 173 -8.66 -1.10 -9.16
CA ALA A 173 -9.62 0.00 -9.06
C ALA A 173 -10.38 0.26 -10.37
N GLN A 174 -9.71 0.15 -11.52
CA GLN A 174 -10.25 0.53 -12.83
C GLN A 174 -11.58 -0.13 -13.18
N PRO A 175 -11.81 -1.45 -12.95
CA PRO A 175 -13.09 -2.09 -13.25
C PRO A 175 -14.28 -1.43 -12.53
N PHE A 176 -14.06 -0.86 -11.35
CA PHE A 176 -15.10 -0.17 -10.58
C PHE A 176 -15.29 1.26 -11.06
N LEU A 177 -14.20 1.96 -11.39
CA LEU A 177 -14.26 3.29 -11.99
C LEU A 177 -15.03 3.25 -13.32
N ASP A 178 -14.78 2.25 -14.14
CA ASP A 178 -15.48 2.06 -15.41
C ASP A 178 -16.97 1.70 -15.23
N LYS A 179 -17.26 0.93 -14.19
CA LYS A 179 -18.64 0.51 -13.86
C LYS A 179 -19.48 1.64 -13.28
N TYR A 180 -18.85 2.59 -12.61
CA TYR A 180 -19.50 3.69 -11.88
C TYR A 180 -18.94 5.08 -12.30
N PRO A 181 -18.95 5.43 -13.61
CA PRO A 181 -18.20 6.57 -14.13
C PRO A 181 -18.72 7.94 -13.64
N ASN A 182 -19.96 8.00 -13.14
CA ASN A 182 -20.59 9.24 -12.68
C ASN A 182 -20.67 9.36 -11.15
N ILE A 183 -20.14 8.39 -10.43
CA ILE A 183 -20.13 8.39 -8.97
C ILE A 183 -18.80 8.97 -8.49
N PRO A 184 -18.81 9.95 -7.56
CA PRO A 184 -17.57 10.48 -6.96
C PRO A 184 -16.72 9.39 -6.30
N LEU A 185 -15.38 9.58 -6.37
CA LEU A 185 -14.41 8.75 -5.66
C LEU A 185 -13.92 9.50 -4.42
#